data_44a005099fb5ee2016aa9e916e1cf169
#
_entry.id   44a005099fb5ee2016aa9e916e1cf169
#
_cell.length_a   1.000
_cell.length_b   1.000
_cell.length_c   1.000
_cell.angle_alpha   90.00
_cell.angle_beta   90.00
_cell.angle_gamma   90.00
#
_symmetry.space_group_name_H-M   'P 1'
#
loop_
_entity.id
_entity.type
_entity.pdbx_description
1 polymer ?
#
loop_
_entity_poly.entity_id
_entity_poly.type
_entity_poly.pdbx_seq_one_letter_code
_entity_poly.pdbx_strand_id
1 'polypeptide(L)'
;LQFGIHSLLFAETFLDKNLPLLDKCKAMGFDAVEIIPFDPDGFPAAKVRAAAADLGLTINTGYGMPEQYNVISPDPAIRQAGIDFSKKLIDLSNEAGAKVFGGMIYCGWGYLTGKMRTADEWRWGVDSYREIAAYAQQNSDLILGIEPVNRFESHFINTAADALRFIREVGLPNVKVHLDTFHMIREEDDFAGAVLEVGNQLGYVHACENQRGIPGSGLVPWQSFFQSLDSIGYDGCITIESFDPNMESIAKLCCIWRKLADSPEQLATEGLKFLRQAYSSVHAHQ
;
A
#
# COMPACT_ATOMS: atom_id res chain seq x y z
N LEU A 1 3.49 16.41 4.96
CA LEU A 1 3.82 15.16 4.28
C LEU A 1 4.71 14.30 5.18
N GLN A 2 4.47 12.98 5.28
CA GLN A 2 5.27 12.01 6.01
C GLN A 2 6.00 11.08 5.03
N PHE A 3 7.19 10.62 5.40
CA PHE A 3 7.94 9.61 4.65
C PHE A 3 8.03 8.31 5.44
N GLY A 4 7.51 7.25 4.86
CA GLY A 4 7.45 5.91 5.45
C GLY A 4 8.36 4.89 4.77
N ILE A 5 8.48 3.73 5.41
CA ILE A 5 9.19 2.56 4.91
C ILE A 5 8.38 1.30 5.14
N HIS A 6 8.37 0.42 4.16
CA HIS A 6 7.68 -0.86 4.21
C HIS A 6 8.53 -1.91 4.96
N SER A 7 7.93 -2.62 5.90
CA SER A 7 8.64 -3.57 6.76
C SER A 7 9.20 -4.79 6.03
N LEU A 8 8.63 -5.15 4.87
CA LEU A 8 9.10 -6.30 4.06
C LEU A 8 10.49 -6.07 3.42
N LEU A 9 11.04 -4.85 3.50
CA LEU A 9 12.44 -4.63 3.16
C LEU A 9 13.40 -5.27 4.19
N PHE A 10 12.92 -5.53 5.42
CA PHE A 10 13.76 -5.96 6.54
C PHE A 10 13.31 -7.28 7.19
N ALA A 11 12.06 -7.69 6.99
CA ALA A 11 11.50 -8.88 7.63
C ALA A 11 10.36 -9.48 6.80
N GLU A 12 10.34 -10.81 6.66
CA GLU A 12 9.30 -11.54 5.90
C GLU A 12 7.91 -11.45 6.53
N THR A 13 7.85 -11.32 7.85
CA THR A 13 6.62 -11.06 8.62
C THR A 13 6.98 -10.29 9.88
N PHE A 14 5.99 -9.67 10.52
CA PHE A 14 6.21 -8.85 11.71
C PHE A 14 5.70 -9.56 12.97
N LEU A 15 6.64 -10.03 13.79
CA LEU A 15 6.40 -10.71 15.07
C LEU A 15 7.08 -9.94 16.21
N ASP A 16 6.91 -10.36 17.46
CA ASP A 16 7.54 -9.76 18.65
C ASP A 16 9.04 -9.50 18.48
N LYS A 17 9.77 -10.43 17.87
CA LYS A 17 11.21 -10.31 17.61
C LYS A 17 11.58 -9.14 16.67
N ASN A 18 10.61 -8.63 15.91
CA ASN A 18 10.79 -7.57 14.93
C ASN A 18 10.47 -6.17 15.50
N LEU A 19 9.97 -6.04 16.73
CA LEU A 19 9.70 -4.74 17.36
C LEU A 19 10.89 -3.76 17.30
N PRO A 20 12.17 -4.20 17.52
CA PRO A 20 13.33 -3.30 17.38
C PRO A 20 13.51 -2.69 15.98
N LEU A 21 12.82 -3.19 14.97
CA LEU A 21 12.82 -2.60 13.63
C LEU A 21 12.20 -1.18 13.63
N LEU A 22 11.24 -0.91 14.52
CA LEU A 22 10.66 0.43 14.66
C LEU A 22 11.70 1.45 15.10
N ASP A 23 12.57 1.12 16.10
CA ASP A 23 13.69 1.96 16.51
C ASP A 23 14.66 2.19 15.36
N LYS A 24 14.97 1.13 14.59
CA LYS A 24 15.84 1.20 13.42
C LYS A 24 15.27 2.14 12.34
N CYS A 25 13.99 2.04 12.02
CA CYS A 25 13.32 2.92 11.05
C CYS A 25 13.35 4.37 11.54
N LYS A 26 13.07 4.61 12.82
CA LYS A 26 13.15 5.94 13.41
C LYS A 26 14.57 6.52 13.36
N ALA A 27 15.57 5.72 13.67
CA ALA A 27 16.98 6.14 13.62
C ALA A 27 17.45 6.47 12.20
N MET A 28 16.89 5.81 11.16
CA MET A 28 17.11 6.16 9.76
C MET A 28 16.38 7.44 9.33
N GLY A 29 15.50 7.99 10.17
CA GLY A 29 14.80 9.25 9.95
C GLY A 29 13.41 9.13 9.33
N PHE A 30 12.82 7.95 9.28
CA PHE A 30 11.44 7.77 8.80
C PHE A 30 10.42 8.34 9.79
N ASP A 31 9.29 8.81 9.24
CA ASP A 31 8.15 9.34 9.99
C ASP A 31 7.09 8.26 10.20
N ALA A 32 7.07 7.23 9.33
CA ALA A 32 6.09 6.16 9.34
C ALA A 32 6.71 4.80 9.01
N VAL A 33 6.06 3.74 9.48
CA VAL A 33 6.36 2.35 9.08
C VAL A 33 5.07 1.67 8.62
N GLU A 34 5.14 1.01 7.47
CA GLU A 34 4.08 0.14 7.01
C GLU A 34 4.40 -1.32 7.33
N ILE A 35 3.44 -2.00 7.94
CA ILE A 35 3.60 -3.38 8.40
C ILE A 35 2.61 -4.28 7.69
N ILE A 36 3.12 -5.42 7.16
CA ILE A 36 2.28 -6.47 6.60
C ILE A 36 2.16 -7.60 7.61
N PRO A 37 0.99 -7.82 8.21
CA PRO A 37 0.76 -8.88 9.17
C PRO A 37 0.46 -10.21 8.45
N PHE A 38 1.45 -10.79 7.75
CA PHE A 38 1.28 -12.08 7.05
C PHE A 38 0.93 -13.24 7.98
N ASP A 39 1.30 -13.14 9.25
CA ASP A 39 0.80 -13.99 10.32
C ASP A 39 -0.10 -13.17 11.26
N PRO A 40 -1.42 -13.06 10.95
CA PRO A 40 -2.31 -12.22 11.74
C PRO A 40 -2.47 -12.66 13.20
N ASP A 41 -2.29 -13.96 13.49
CA ASP A 41 -2.42 -14.50 14.85
C ASP A 41 -1.16 -14.24 15.69
N GLY A 42 0.01 -14.13 15.05
CA GLY A 42 1.28 -13.79 15.68
C GLY A 42 1.63 -12.30 15.70
N PHE A 43 0.83 -11.45 15.02
CA PHE A 43 1.11 -10.02 14.91
C PHE A 43 0.92 -9.30 16.25
N PRO A 44 1.95 -8.64 16.80
CA PRO A 44 1.91 -8.03 18.13
C PRO A 44 1.30 -6.61 18.11
N ALA A 45 0.07 -6.44 17.63
CA ALA A 45 -0.57 -5.17 17.32
C ALA A 45 -0.49 -4.14 18.48
N ALA A 46 -0.87 -4.52 19.70
CA ALA A 46 -0.83 -3.65 20.87
C ALA A 46 0.60 -3.18 21.22
N LYS A 47 1.61 -4.07 21.05
CA LYS A 47 3.02 -3.71 21.29
C LYS A 47 3.55 -2.78 20.20
N VAL A 48 3.14 -2.98 18.95
CA VAL A 48 3.46 -2.08 17.83
C VAL A 48 2.91 -0.68 18.12
N ARG A 49 1.65 -0.56 18.53
CA ARG A 49 1.06 0.72 18.93
C ARG A 49 1.88 1.42 20.02
N ALA A 50 2.23 0.69 21.08
CA ALA A 50 2.98 1.27 22.20
C ALA A 50 4.36 1.75 21.76
N ALA A 51 5.14 0.89 21.08
CA ALA A 51 6.47 1.24 20.58
C ALA A 51 6.45 2.41 19.59
N ALA A 52 5.47 2.43 18.67
CA ALA A 52 5.32 3.52 17.72
C ALA A 52 4.99 4.86 18.40
N ALA A 53 4.12 4.84 19.43
CA ALA A 53 3.79 6.04 20.22
C ALA A 53 5.01 6.59 20.94
N ASP A 54 5.82 5.73 21.58
CA ASP A 54 7.06 6.12 22.28
C ASP A 54 8.09 6.74 21.31
N LEU A 55 8.14 6.26 20.07
CA LEU A 55 9.07 6.73 19.04
C LEU A 55 8.52 7.91 18.22
N GLY A 56 7.25 8.26 18.36
CA GLY A 56 6.57 9.24 17.49
C GLY A 56 6.56 8.80 16.02
N LEU A 57 6.28 7.52 15.77
CA LEU A 57 6.10 6.93 14.44
C LEU A 57 4.63 6.78 14.12
N THR A 58 4.25 7.07 12.89
CA THR A 58 2.96 6.68 12.33
C THR A 58 3.04 5.21 11.86
N ILE A 59 2.01 4.43 12.18
CA ILE A 59 1.86 3.07 11.64
C ILE A 59 0.83 3.09 10.52
N ASN A 60 1.17 2.41 9.42
CA ASN A 60 0.25 1.97 8.38
C ASN A 60 0.34 0.45 8.29
N THR A 61 -0.67 -0.17 7.72
CA THR A 61 -0.70 -1.60 7.45
C THR A 61 -1.12 -1.84 6.01
N GLY A 62 -0.71 -2.96 5.46
CA GLY A 62 -1.09 -3.38 4.13
C GLY A 62 -1.32 -4.88 4.04
N TYR A 63 -1.94 -5.33 2.96
CA TYR A 63 -2.10 -6.75 2.68
C TYR A 63 -2.33 -7.02 1.18
N GLY A 64 -1.77 -8.15 0.70
CA GLY A 64 -2.16 -8.77 -0.57
C GLY A 64 -3.10 -9.95 -0.28
N MET A 65 -4.36 -9.83 -0.66
CA MET A 65 -5.39 -10.81 -0.28
C MET A 65 -5.17 -12.16 -0.96
N PRO A 66 -5.02 -13.28 -0.25
CA PRO A 66 -4.91 -14.60 -0.87
C PRO A 66 -6.20 -15.02 -1.60
N GLU A 67 -6.08 -15.91 -2.59
CA GLU A 67 -7.20 -16.32 -3.44
C GLU A 67 -8.37 -16.93 -2.65
N GLN A 68 -8.11 -17.65 -1.56
CA GLN A 68 -9.16 -18.23 -0.70
C GLN A 68 -10.02 -17.16 0.01
N TYR A 69 -9.61 -15.91 0.01
CA TYR A 69 -10.33 -14.76 0.57
C TYR A 69 -10.75 -13.75 -0.51
N ASN A 70 -10.86 -14.21 -1.76
CA ASN A 70 -11.15 -13.37 -2.89
C ASN A 70 -12.61 -12.88 -2.89
N VAL A 71 -12.83 -11.60 -2.60
CA VAL A 71 -14.17 -11.00 -2.51
C VAL A 71 -14.85 -10.78 -3.86
N ILE A 72 -14.17 -11.05 -4.98
CA ILE A 72 -14.77 -11.08 -6.33
C ILE A 72 -14.99 -12.50 -6.86
N SER A 73 -14.81 -13.54 -6.03
CA SER A 73 -15.02 -14.93 -6.42
C SER A 73 -16.46 -15.18 -6.85
N PRO A 74 -16.71 -16.04 -7.85
CA PRO A 74 -18.06 -16.52 -8.16
C PRO A 74 -18.68 -17.34 -7.01
N ASP A 75 -17.84 -17.95 -6.15
CA ASP A 75 -18.30 -18.68 -4.97
C ASP A 75 -18.64 -17.70 -3.82
N PRO A 76 -19.91 -17.64 -3.37
CA PRO A 76 -20.30 -16.76 -2.27
C PRO A 76 -19.65 -17.13 -0.94
N ALA A 77 -19.24 -18.39 -0.71
CA ALA A 77 -18.58 -18.79 0.51
C ALA A 77 -17.15 -18.21 0.58
N ILE A 78 -16.43 -18.18 -0.54
CA ILE A 78 -15.12 -17.53 -0.65
C ILE A 78 -15.24 -16.02 -0.42
N ARG A 79 -16.27 -15.37 -1.01
CA ARG A 79 -16.51 -13.93 -0.79
C ARG A 79 -16.77 -13.63 0.70
N GLN A 80 -17.61 -14.43 1.35
CA GLN A 80 -17.90 -14.25 2.78
C GLN A 80 -16.64 -14.44 3.64
N ALA A 81 -15.85 -15.49 3.36
CA ALA A 81 -14.57 -15.70 4.04
C ALA A 81 -13.62 -14.52 3.85
N GLY A 82 -13.61 -13.91 2.67
CA GLY A 82 -12.83 -12.70 2.39
C GLY A 82 -13.30 -11.49 3.18
N ILE A 83 -14.61 -11.29 3.29
CA ILE A 83 -15.19 -10.23 4.12
C ILE A 83 -14.81 -10.41 5.60
N ASP A 84 -14.95 -11.61 6.13
CA ASP A 84 -14.65 -11.91 7.53
C ASP A 84 -13.15 -11.76 7.83
N PHE A 85 -12.30 -12.21 6.91
CA PHE A 85 -10.87 -12.03 7.03
C PHE A 85 -10.44 -10.56 6.95
N SER A 86 -11.05 -9.78 6.08
CA SER A 86 -10.81 -8.33 6.00
C SER A 86 -11.19 -7.62 7.30
N LYS A 87 -12.30 -7.98 7.94
CA LYS A 87 -12.69 -7.44 9.24
C LYS A 87 -11.66 -7.76 10.32
N LYS A 88 -11.13 -8.98 10.35
CA LYS A 88 -10.02 -9.35 11.26
C LYS A 88 -8.78 -8.49 11.05
N LEU A 89 -8.37 -8.25 9.80
CA LEU A 89 -7.21 -7.41 9.49
C LEU A 89 -7.45 -5.94 9.86
N ILE A 90 -8.68 -5.44 9.69
CA ILE A 90 -9.09 -4.10 10.13
C ILE A 90 -8.96 -3.96 11.65
N ASP A 91 -9.43 -4.95 12.41
CA ASP A 91 -9.33 -4.95 13.87
C ASP A 91 -7.87 -4.92 14.33
N LEU A 92 -7.00 -5.75 13.73
CA LEU A 92 -5.58 -5.77 14.01
C LEU A 92 -4.88 -4.45 13.64
N SER A 93 -5.24 -3.88 12.49
CA SER A 93 -4.71 -2.59 12.04
C SER A 93 -5.12 -1.45 13.00
N ASN A 94 -6.38 -1.45 13.43
CA ASN A 94 -6.88 -0.50 14.42
C ASN A 94 -6.20 -0.69 15.78
N GLU A 95 -6.01 -1.93 16.24
CA GLU A 95 -5.28 -2.22 17.47
C GLU A 95 -3.83 -1.74 17.40
N ALA A 96 -3.16 -1.90 16.26
CA ALA A 96 -1.82 -1.40 16.02
C ALA A 96 -1.74 0.13 15.92
N GLY A 97 -2.87 0.83 15.86
CA GLY A 97 -2.94 2.29 15.72
C GLY A 97 -2.66 2.78 14.30
N ALA A 98 -2.84 1.92 13.30
CA ALA A 98 -2.64 2.27 11.90
C ALA A 98 -3.58 3.41 11.47
N LYS A 99 -3.09 4.22 10.52
CA LYS A 99 -3.87 5.29 9.87
C LYS A 99 -4.47 4.83 8.56
N VAL A 100 -3.73 3.99 7.84
CA VAL A 100 -4.14 3.41 6.57
C VAL A 100 -4.00 1.89 6.65
N PHE A 101 -4.98 1.19 6.07
CA PHE A 101 -4.89 -0.20 5.68
C PHE A 101 -5.01 -0.26 4.16
N GLY A 102 -3.91 -0.54 3.47
CA GLY A 102 -3.80 -0.43 2.01
C GLY A 102 -3.43 -1.73 1.33
N GLY A 103 -3.16 -1.61 0.03
CA GLY A 103 -2.72 -2.73 -0.80
C GLY A 103 -3.82 -3.33 -1.65
N MET A 104 -3.56 -4.55 -2.13
CA MET A 104 -4.54 -5.31 -2.92
C MET A 104 -5.51 -6.06 -2.01
N ILE A 105 -6.36 -5.31 -1.30
CA ILE A 105 -7.28 -5.78 -0.27
C ILE A 105 -8.72 -6.01 -0.79
N TYR A 106 -8.94 -5.87 -2.10
CA TYR A 106 -10.25 -5.86 -2.76
C TYR A 106 -10.47 -7.04 -3.70
N CYS A 107 -9.47 -7.88 -3.93
CA CYS A 107 -9.57 -9.14 -4.68
C CYS A 107 -8.38 -10.05 -4.37
N GLY A 108 -8.40 -11.29 -4.87
CA GLY A 108 -7.29 -12.23 -4.70
C GLY A 108 -6.05 -11.82 -5.48
N TRP A 109 -4.91 -11.67 -4.80
CA TRP A 109 -3.63 -11.36 -5.44
C TRP A 109 -3.14 -12.53 -6.29
N GLY A 110 -2.80 -12.22 -7.54
CA GLY A 110 -2.43 -13.24 -8.52
C GLY A 110 -3.60 -14.03 -9.12
N TYR A 111 -4.84 -13.70 -8.73
CA TYR A 111 -6.03 -14.28 -9.36
C TYR A 111 -6.22 -13.71 -10.77
N LEU A 112 -5.89 -14.51 -11.77
CA LEU A 112 -5.93 -14.15 -13.19
C LEU A 112 -6.83 -15.13 -13.96
N THR A 113 -7.98 -14.68 -14.40
CA THR A 113 -8.96 -15.52 -15.14
C THR A 113 -8.60 -15.75 -16.60
N GLY A 114 -7.63 -15.02 -17.15
CA GLY A 114 -7.33 -14.98 -18.57
C GLY A 114 -8.38 -14.26 -19.42
N LYS A 115 -9.31 -13.57 -18.76
CA LYS A 115 -10.39 -12.78 -19.38
C LYS A 115 -10.41 -11.38 -18.77
N MET A 116 -11.05 -10.45 -19.48
CA MET A 116 -11.40 -9.17 -18.90
C MET A 116 -12.34 -9.37 -17.70
N ARG A 117 -12.24 -8.49 -16.70
CA ARG A 117 -13.18 -8.47 -15.56
C ARG A 117 -14.63 -8.45 -16.05
N THR A 118 -15.47 -9.20 -15.40
CA THR A 118 -16.90 -9.28 -15.69
C THR A 118 -17.70 -8.23 -14.89
N ALA A 119 -18.93 -7.95 -15.33
CA ALA A 119 -19.85 -7.11 -14.57
C ALA A 119 -20.22 -7.74 -13.22
N ASP A 120 -20.24 -9.06 -13.13
CA ASP A 120 -20.52 -9.79 -11.88
C ASP A 120 -19.37 -9.66 -10.88
N GLU A 121 -18.12 -9.85 -11.30
CA GLU A 121 -16.93 -9.63 -10.46
C GLU A 121 -16.92 -8.19 -9.91
N TRP A 122 -17.21 -7.21 -10.77
CA TRP A 122 -17.30 -5.82 -10.36
C TRP A 122 -18.38 -5.59 -9.30
N ARG A 123 -19.59 -6.09 -9.53
CA ARG A 123 -20.69 -5.99 -8.57
C ARG A 123 -20.34 -6.67 -7.24
N TRP A 124 -19.83 -7.91 -7.28
CA TRP A 124 -19.42 -8.64 -6.08
C TRP A 124 -18.34 -7.90 -5.29
N GLY A 125 -17.35 -7.33 -5.98
CA GLY A 125 -16.31 -6.53 -5.36
C GLY A 125 -16.87 -5.28 -4.66
N VAL A 126 -17.72 -4.51 -5.36
CA VAL A 126 -18.35 -3.30 -4.79
C VAL A 126 -19.24 -3.65 -3.60
N ASP A 127 -20.07 -4.70 -3.70
CA ASP A 127 -20.99 -5.07 -2.61
C ASP A 127 -20.23 -5.59 -1.39
N SER A 128 -19.25 -6.46 -1.59
CA SER A 128 -18.38 -6.97 -0.51
C SER A 128 -17.60 -5.84 0.16
N TYR A 129 -17.04 -4.95 -0.66
CA TYR A 129 -16.21 -3.86 -0.14
C TYR A 129 -17.04 -2.79 0.59
N ARG A 130 -18.29 -2.61 0.21
CA ARG A 130 -19.23 -1.75 0.94
C ARG A 130 -19.47 -2.27 2.37
N GLU A 131 -19.61 -3.58 2.55
CA GLU A 131 -19.74 -4.20 3.87
C GLU A 131 -18.46 -4.04 4.69
N ILE A 132 -17.29 -4.33 4.09
CA ILE A 132 -15.98 -4.19 4.73
C ILE A 132 -15.74 -2.75 5.19
N ALA A 133 -16.01 -1.79 4.31
CA ALA A 133 -15.77 -0.37 4.58
C ALA A 133 -16.74 0.19 5.63
N ALA A 134 -18.01 -0.25 5.62
CA ALA A 134 -18.97 0.10 6.65
C ALA A 134 -18.55 -0.42 8.03
N TYR A 135 -18.01 -1.64 8.10
CA TYR A 135 -17.44 -2.19 9.32
C TYR A 135 -16.26 -1.36 9.84
N ALA A 136 -15.31 -1.02 8.96
CA ALA A 136 -14.17 -0.18 9.33
C ALA A 136 -14.63 1.19 9.87
N GLN A 137 -15.57 1.84 9.18
CA GLN A 137 -16.08 3.16 9.58
C GLN A 137 -16.76 3.16 10.94
N GLN A 138 -17.40 2.05 11.33
CA GLN A 138 -18.07 1.94 12.64
C GLN A 138 -17.11 1.66 13.78
N ASN A 139 -15.96 1.04 13.51
CA ASN A 139 -15.05 0.51 14.53
C ASN A 139 -13.70 1.24 14.62
N SER A 140 -13.40 2.11 13.65
CA SER A 140 -12.10 2.80 13.57
C SER A 140 -12.16 4.09 12.73
N ASP A 141 -11.08 4.89 12.78
CA ASP A 141 -10.84 6.02 11.88
C ASP A 141 -9.91 5.61 10.70
N LEU A 142 -9.83 4.32 10.42
CA LEU A 142 -8.91 3.74 9.44
C LEU A 142 -9.33 4.10 8.01
N ILE A 143 -8.39 4.57 7.22
CA ILE A 143 -8.53 4.72 5.77
C ILE A 143 -8.25 3.38 5.11
N LEU A 144 -9.14 2.93 4.23
CA LEU A 144 -8.93 1.76 3.38
C LEU A 144 -8.40 2.21 2.03
N GLY A 145 -7.15 1.88 1.72
CA GLY A 145 -6.47 2.25 0.49
C GLY A 145 -6.63 1.20 -0.61
N ILE A 146 -7.37 1.52 -1.68
CA ILE A 146 -7.50 0.65 -2.86
C ILE A 146 -6.32 0.90 -3.78
N GLU A 147 -5.46 -0.08 -3.92
CA GLU A 147 -4.26 0.00 -4.73
C GLU A 147 -4.47 -0.60 -6.12
N PRO A 148 -4.51 0.20 -7.20
CA PRO A 148 -4.42 -0.34 -8.56
C PRO A 148 -3.08 -1.04 -8.75
N VAL A 149 -3.10 -2.32 -9.10
CA VAL A 149 -1.88 -3.09 -9.33
C VAL A 149 -1.72 -3.42 -10.79
N ASN A 150 -0.49 -3.71 -11.21
CA ASN A 150 -0.19 -4.02 -12.60
C ASN A 150 -0.93 -5.29 -13.09
N ARG A 151 -1.07 -5.40 -14.41
CA ARG A 151 -1.77 -6.48 -15.13
C ARG A 151 -1.25 -7.88 -14.89
N PHE A 152 -0.06 -8.03 -14.32
CA PHE A 152 0.52 -9.35 -14.01
C PHE A 152 0.10 -9.83 -12.61
N GLU A 153 -0.42 -8.94 -11.78
CA GLU A 153 -0.87 -9.24 -10.41
C GLU A 153 -2.39 -9.29 -10.29
N SER A 154 -3.12 -8.54 -11.12
CA SER A 154 -4.59 -8.58 -11.15
C SER A 154 -5.13 -8.25 -12.53
N HIS A 155 -6.32 -8.80 -12.84
CA HIS A 155 -7.13 -8.40 -14.01
C HIS A 155 -8.28 -7.46 -13.62
N PHE A 156 -8.37 -7.04 -12.36
CA PHE A 156 -9.59 -6.41 -11.82
C PHE A 156 -9.51 -4.87 -11.74
N ILE A 157 -8.54 -4.30 -11.02
CA ILE A 157 -8.29 -2.86 -10.93
C ILE A 157 -6.82 -2.60 -11.25
N ASN A 158 -6.55 -1.93 -12.38
CA ASN A 158 -5.20 -1.69 -12.85
C ASN A 158 -4.82 -0.22 -12.93
N THR A 159 -5.79 0.70 -13.03
CA THR A 159 -5.53 2.13 -13.18
C THR A 159 -6.13 2.97 -12.05
N ALA A 160 -5.61 4.17 -11.87
CA ALA A 160 -6.18 5.17 -10.97
C ALA A 160 -7.67 5.44 -11.27
N ALA A 161 -8.04 5.52 -12.55
CA ALA A 161 -9.41 5.68 -13.00
C ALA A 161 -10.32 4.52 -12.56
N ASP A 162 -9.83 3.27 -12.66
CA ASP A 162 -10.56 2.09 -12.18
C ASP A 162 -10.77 2.14 -10.66
N ALA A 163 -9.72 2.45 -9.90
CA ALA A 163 -9.83 2.57 -8.44
C ALA A 163 -10.77 3.70 -8.05
N LEU A 164 -10.70 4.84 -8.72
CA LEU A 164 -11.58 5.98 -8.49
C LEU A 164 -13.05 5.63 -8.77
N ARG A 165 -13.31 4.89 -9.85
CA ARG A 165 -14.64 4.37 -10.14
C ARG A 165 -15.11 3.41 -9.05
N PHE A 166 -14.25 2.49 -8.61
CA PHE A 166 -14.57 1.51 -7.57
C PHE A 166 -14.94 2.19 -6.24
N ILE A 167 -14.13 3.11 -5.74
CA ILE A 167 -14.40 3.80 -4.47
C ILE A 167 -15.68 4.67 -4.54
N ARG A 168 -15.97 5.29 -5.68
CA ARG A 168 -17.22 6.04 -5.91
C ARG A 168 -18.45 5.13 -5.84
N GLU A 169 -18.38 3.93 -6.43
CA GLU A 169 -19.47 2.97 -6.39
C GLU A 169 -19.62 2.30 -5.01
N VAL A 170 -18.54 2.10 -4.26
CA VAL A 170 -18.61 1.71 -2.83
C VAL A 170 -19.31 2.78 -2.01
N GLY A 171 -18.98 4.06 -2.23
CA GLY A 171 -19.73 5.21 -1.72
C GLY A 171 -19.51 5.53 -0.25
N LEU A 172 -18.40 5.08 0.37
CA LEU A 172 -18.04 5.34 1.77
C LEU A 172 -16.80 6.23 1.86
N PRO A 173 -16.76 7.24 2.76
CA PRO A 173 -15.70 8.26 2.77
C PRO A 173 -14.35 7.75 3.27
N ASN A 174 -14.33 6.65 4.00
CA ASN A 174 -13.12 6.01 4.50
C ASN A 174 -12.41 5.12 3.46
N VAL A 175 -12.96 4.98 2.24
CA VAL A 175 -12.32 4.28 1.14
C VAL A 175 -11.67 5.30 0.21
N LYS A 176 -10.38 5.17 0.00
CA LYS A 176 -9.54 6.09 -0.77
C LYS A 176 -8.69 5.34 -1.78
N VAL A 177 -8.14 6.06 -2.75
CA VAL A 177 -7.17 5.50 -3.69
C VAL A 177 -5.79 5.44 -3.02
N HIS A 178 -5.09 4.34 -3.24
CA HIS A 178 -3.69 4.15 -2.89
C HIS A 178 -2.91 4.03 -4.21
N LEU A 179 -2.01 4.96 -4.48
CA LEU A 179 -1.19 4.93 -5.70
C LEU A 179 0.20 4.37 -5.40
N ASP A 180 0.65 3.41 -6.20
CA ASP A 180 2.04 2.93 -6.22
C ASP A 180 2.70 3.27 -7.56
N THR A 181 3.80 4.00 -7.49
CA THR A 181 4.56 4.44 -8.66
C THR A 181 5.16 3.29 -9.49
N PHE A 182 5.39 2.11 -8.88
CA PHE A 182 5.79 0.89 -9.61
C PHE A 182 4.67 0.34 -10.48
N HIS A 183 3.43 0.35 -9.99
CA HIS A 183 2.29 -0.08 -10.78
C HIS A 183 1.92 0.97 -11.83
N MET A 184 1.93 2.25 -11.45
CA MET A 184 1.62 3.37 -12.35
C MET A 184 2.53 3.41 -13.57
N ILE A 185 3.85 3.18 -13.42
CA ILE A 185 4.80 3.20 -14.55
C ILE A 185 4.48 2.14 -15.62
N ARG A 186 3.66 1.16 -15.30
CA ARG A 186 3.26 0.08 -16.19
C ARG A 186 1.88 0.29 -16.80
N GLU A 187 0.98 0.92 -16.06
CA GLU A 187 -0.45 0.92 -16.39
C GLU A 187 -0.97 2.31 -16.79
N GLU A 188 -0.35 3.40 -16.34
CA GLU A 188 -0.82 4.75 -16.65
C GLU A 188 -0.19 5.31 -17.93
N ASP A 189 -1.01 5.87 -18.79
CA ASP A 189 -0.56 6.57 -20.01
C ASP A 189 -0.09 8.00 -19.68
N ASP A 190 -0.68 8.64 -18.66
CA ASP A 190 -0.29 9.95 -18.14
C ASP A 190 -0.13 9.87 -16.62
N PHE A 191 1.12 9.81 -16.19
CA PHE A 191 1.49 9.62 -14.79
C PHE A 191 1.01 10.77 -13.87
N ALA A 192 1.21 12.01 -14.30
CA ALA A 192 0.77 13.18 -13.56
C ALA A 192 -0.75 13.35 -13.63
N GLY A 193 -1.33 13.11 -14.79
CA GLY A 193 -2.78 13.16 -15.01
C GLY A 193 -3.54 12.20 -14.11
N ALA A 194 -3.01 10.99 -13.90
CA ALA A 194 -3.61 10.01 -12.99
C ALA A 194 -3.69 10.54 -11.54
N VAL A 195 -2.64 11.19 -11.03
CA VAL A 195 -2.64 11.82 -9.70
C VAL A 195 -3.67 12.95 -9.63
N LEU A 196 -3.70 13.82 -10.64
CA LEU A 196 -4.63 14.95 -10.69
C LEU A 196 -6.09 14.49 -10.76
N GLU A 197 -6.38 13.41 -11.50
CA GLU A 197 -7.72 12.82 -11.59
C GLU A 197 -8.20 12.27 -10.24
N VAL A 198 -7.32 11.61 -9.50
CA VAL A 198 -7.62 11.09 -8.14
C VAL A 198 -7.91 12.25 -7.18
N GLY A 199 -7.12 13.33 -7.23
CA GLY A 199 -7.33 14.52 -6.44
C GLY A 199 -7.45 14.23 -4.93
N ASN A 200 -8.45 14.78 -4.27
CA ASN A 200 -8.69 14.61 -2.83
C ASN A 200 -9.15 13.19 -2.41
N GLN A 201 -9.29 12.28 -3.37
CA GLN A 201 -9.54 10.87 -3.06
C GLN A 201 -8.24 10.06 -2.86
N LEU A 202 -7.07 10.68 -3.04
CA LEU A 202 -5.79 10.04 -2.71
C LEU A 202 -5.62 9.92 -1.21
N GLY A 203 -5.52 8.68 -0.71
CA GLY A 203 -5.36 8.38 0.71
C GLY A 203 -3.97 7.88 1.09
N TYR A 204 -3.25 7.27 0.15
CA TYR A 204 -1.94 6.69 0.42
C TYR A 204 -1.07 6.61 -0.84
N VAL A 205 0.25 6.60 -0.65
CA VAL A 205 1.22 6.52 -1.74
C VAL A 205 2.34 5.55 -1.40
N HIS A 206 2.63 4.60 -2.30
CA HIS A 206 3.88 3.87 -2.36
C HIS A 206 4.84 4.54 -3.36
N ALA A 207 6.03 4.86 -2.87
CA ALA A 207 7.14 5.42 -3.66
C ALA A 207 8.11 4.32 -4.04
N CYS A 208 7.91 3.74 -5.20
CA CYS A 208 8.68 2.63 -5.71
C CYS A 208 9.31 2.97 -7.06
N GLU A 209 10.52 2.53 -7.32
CA GLU A 209 11.05 2.58 -8.69
C GLU A 209 10.41 1.50 -9.58
N ASN A 210 10.51 1.71 -10.89
CA ASN A 210 10.02 0.75 -11.88
C ASN A 210 10.63 -0.66 -11.76
N GLN A 211 11.73 -0.81 -11.03
CA GLN A 211 12.41 -2.08 -10.75
C GLN A 211 12.46 -2.40 -9.24
N ARG A 212 11.70 -1.68 -8.39
CA ARG A 212 11.71 -1.80 -6.93
C ARG A 212 13.05 -1.46 -6.26
N GLY A 213 13.93 -0.71 -6.96
CA GLY A 213 15.21 -0.24 -6.43
C GLY A 213 15.11 1.08 -5.65
N ILE A 214 16.26 1.71 -5.43
CA ILE A 214 16.34 3.00 -4.74
C ILE A 214 15.53 4.04 -5.51
N PRO A 215 14.56 4.74 -4.89
CA PRO A 215 13.83 5.85 -5.52
C PRO A 215 14.79 6.87 -6.17
N GLY A 216 14.50 7.24 -7.41
CA GLY A 216 15.36 8.12 -8.21
C GLY A 216 16.40 7.41 -9.08
N SER A 217 16.54 6.10 -8.96
CA SER A 217 17.51 5.32 -9.76
C SER A 217 16.95 4.75 -11.06
N GLY A 218 15.70 5.02 -11.39
CA GLY A 218 15.01 4.38 -12.51
C GLY A 218 14.22 5.34 -13.40
N LEU A 219 13.00 4.96 -13.77
CA LEU A 219 12.20 5.60 -14.80
C LEU A 219 11.02 6.42 -14.27
N VAL A 220 10.75 6.38 -12.97
CA VAL A 220 9.62 7.11 -12.38
C VAL A 220 9.85 8.62 -12.56
N PRO A 221 8.86 9.35 -13.11
CA PRO A 221 8.97 10.79 -13.36
C PRO A 221 8.73 11.59 -12.08
N TRP A 222 9.62 11.47 -11.09
CA TRP A 222 9.48 12.00 -9.73
C TRP A 222 9.14 13.48 -9.66
N GLN A 223 9.73 14.31 -10.54
CA GLN A 223 9.46 15.74 -10.51
C GLN A 223 7.99 16.04 -10.81
N SER A 224 7.44 15.50 -11.89
CA SER A 224 6.03 15.72 -12.26
C SER A 224 5.09 15.04 -11.26
N PHE A 225 5.50 13.89 -10.68
CA PHE A 225 4.74 13.21 -9.64
C PHE A 225 4.59 14.10 -8.38
N PHE A 226 5.69 14.64 -7.84
CA PHE A 226 5.61 15.54 -6.69
C PHE A 226 4.88 16.86 -7.00
N GLN A 227 5.03 17.41 -8.21
CA GLN A 227 4.25 18.57 -8.65
C GLN A 227 2.75 18.29 -8.66
N SER A 228 2.32 17.11 -9.11
CA SER A 228 0.90 16.76 -9.10
C SER A 228 0.38 16.48 -7.68
N LEU A 229 1.17 15.86 -6.80
CA LEU A 229 0.80 15.73 -5.38
C LEU A 229 0.62 17.08 -4.69
N ASP A 230 1.53 18.03 -4.95
CA ASP A 230 1.42 19.39 -4.44
C ASP A 230 0.18 20.10 -4.98
N SER A 231 -0.09 19.98 -6.28
CA SER A 231 -1.25 20.58 -6.95
C SER A 231 -2.60 20.12 -6.38
N ILE A 232 -2.69 18.88 -5.89
CA ILE A 232 -3.89 18.36 -5.22
C ILE A 232 -3.90 18.58 -3.70
N GLY A 233 -2.84 19.19 -3.13
CA GLY A 233 -2.69 19.43 -1.70
C GLY A 233 -2.52 18.14 -0.88
N TYR A 234 -1.85 17.12 -1.43
CA TYR A 234 -1.63 15.87 -0.71
C TYR A 234 -0.60 16.06 0.41
N ASP A 235 -1.01 15.82 1.64
CA ASP A 235 -0.19 15.93 2.86
C ASP A 235 -0.07 14.62 3.66
N GLY A 236 -0.48 13.50 3.06
CA GLY A 236 -0.48 12.17 3.67
C GLY A 236 0.92 11.54 3.78
N CYS A 237 0.96 10.21 3.76
CA CYS A 237 2.20 9.45 3.85
C CYS A 237 2.63 8.93 2.47
N ILE A 238 3.94 9.04 2.19
CA ILE A 238 4.61 8.44 1.04
C ILE A 238 5.57 7.38 1.59
N THR A 239 5.30 6.12 1.32
CA THR A 239 6.06 4.98 1.85
C THR A 239 6.92 4.35 0.77
N ILE A 240 8.21 4.19 1.03
CA ILE A 240 9.10 3.39 0.17
C ILE A 240 8.70 1.92 0.32
N GLU A 241 8.25 1.32 -0.77
CA GLU A 241 8.03 -0.12 -0.84
C GLU A 241 9.13 -0.75 -1.69
N SER A 242 9.88 -1.65 -1.08
CA SER A 242 10.90 -2.46 -1.74
C SER A 242 11.16 -3.71 -0.90
N PHE A 243 11.94 -4.63 -1.45
CA PHE A 243 12.09 -5.97 -0.93
C PHE A 243 13.55 -6.42 -0.98
N ASP A 244 14.01 -7.15 0.06
CA ASP A 244 15.33 -7.74 0.05
C ASP A 244 15.32 -9.07 -0.74
N PRO A 245 16.09 -9.19 -1.85
CA PRO A 245 16.17 -10.43 -2.63
C PRO A 245 16.78 -11.62 -1.86
N ASN A 246 17.39 -11.39 -0.70
CA ASN A 246 17.91 -12.46 0.16
C ASN A 246 16.81 -13.14 1.00
N MET A 247 15.63 -12.55 1.10
CA MET A 247 14.44 -13.18 1.69
C MET A 247 13.70 -13.96 0.59
N GLU A 248 14.01 -15.24 0.42
CA GLU A 248 13.56 -16.06 -0.72
C GLU A 248 12.04 -16.07 -0.90
N SER A 249 11.27 -16.14 0.18
CA SER A 249 9.81 -16.13 0.14
C SER A 249 9.28 -14.82 -0.44
N ILE A 250 9.81 -13.69 0.00
CA ILE A 250 9.44 -12.35 -0.47
C ILE A 250 9.96 -12.11 -1.89
N ALA A 251 11.20 -12.49 -2.18
CA ALA A 251 11.78 -12.38 -3.52
C ALA A 251 10.95 -13.14 -4.57
N LYS A 252 10.48 -14.35 -4.22
CA LYS A 252 9.59 -15.15 -5.07
C LYS A 252 8.22 -14.48 -5.22
N LEU A 253 7.66 -13.98 -4.14
CA LEU A 253 6.35 -13.35 -4.13
C LEU A 253 6.31 -12.07 -4.98
N CYS A 254 7.38 -11.25 -4.89
CA CYS A 254 7.50 -9.95 -5.57
C CYS A 254 8.32 -10.02 -6.86
N CYS A 255 8.73 -11.21 -7.30
CA CYS A 255 9.52 -11.44 -8.52
C CYS A 255 10.84 -10.65 -8.57
N ILE A 256 11.59 -10.62 -7.46
CA ILE A 256 12.88 -9.92 -7.35
C ILE A 256 14.03 -10.92 -7.53
N TRP A 257 14.70 -10.87 -8.69
CA TRP A 257 15.70 -11.86 -9.10
C TRP A 257 17.14 -11.31 -9.17
N ARG A 258 17.36 -10.11 -8.65
CA ARG A 258 18.68 -9.45 -8.61
C ARG A 258 18.79 -8.50 -7.44
N LYS A 259 20.00 -8.15 -7.06
CA LYS A 259 20.24 -7.08 -6.07
C LYS A 259 19.66 -5.75 -6.58
N LEU A 260 18.96 -5.04 -5.69
CA LEU A 260 18.38 -3.72 -5.94
C LEU A 260 19.22 -2.60 -5.32
N ALA A 261 20.00 -2.93 -4.28
CA ALA A 261 20.97 -2.09 -3.59
C ALA A 261 22.03 -3.00 -2.93
N ASP A 262 23.09 -2.42 -2.35
CA ASP A 262 24.10 -3.19 -1.63
C ASP A 262 23.58 -3.73 -0.29
N SER A 263 22.62 -3.03 0.33
CA SER A 263 21.89 -3.48 1.51
C SER A 263 20.49 -2.87 1.61
N PRO A 264 19.56 -3.46 2.40
CA PRO A 264 18.28 -2.87 2.72
C PRO A 264 18.38 -1.46 3.32
N GLU A 265 19.37 -1.25 4.21
CA GLU A 265 19.63 0.04 4.83
C GLU A 265 20.07 1.12 3.85
N GLN A 266 20.90 0.76 2.87
CA GLN A 266 21.28 1.67 1.79
C GLN A 266 20.05 2.08 0.98
N LEU A 267 19.24 1.11 0.55
CA LEU A 267 18.01 1.39 -0.19
C LEU A 267 17.10 2.35 0.60
N ALA A 268 16.88 2.06 1.87
CA ALA A 268 16.02 2.86 2.74
C ALA A 268 16.57 4.30 2.89
N THR A 269 17.85 4.46 3.23
CA THR A 269 18.43 5.77 3.56
C THR A 269 18.65 6.64 2.33
N GLU A 270 19.14 6.08 1.22
CA GLU A 270 19.32 6.82 -0.03
C GLU A 270 17.97 7.15 -0.67
N GLY A 271 17.00 6.23 -0.62
CA GLY A 271 15.65 6.47 -1.08
C GLY A 271 14.96 7.59 -0.31
N LEU A 272 15.03 7.58 1.03
CA LEU A 272 14.50 8.64 1.87
C LEU A 272 15.13 10.00 1.55
N LYS A 273 16.46 10.03 1.42
CA LYS A 273 17.19 11.24 1.05
C LYS A 273 16.72 11.80 -0.29
N PHE A 274 16.61 10.93 -1.30
CA PHE A 274 16.14 11.33 -2.62
C PHE A 274 14.72 11.90 -2.57
N LEU A 275 13.75 11.18 -1.95
CA LEU A 275 12.36 11.61 -1.88
C LEU A 275 12.21 12.96 -1.18
N ARG A 276 12.92 13.17 -0.08
CA ARG A 276 12.93 14.48 0.63
C ARG A 276 13.50 15.61 -0.24
N GLN A 277 14.56 15.34 -1.00
CA GLN A 277 15.15 16.31 -1.92
C GLN A 277 14.19 16.64 -3.07
N ALA A 278 13.59 15.62 -3.69
CA ALA A 278 12.64 15.79 -4.78
C ALA A 278 11.40 16.60 -4.34
N TYR A 279 10.86 16.27 -3.16
CA TYR A 279 9.75 17.03 -2.57
C TYR A 279 10.14 18.49 -2.29
N SER A 280 11.30 18.73 -1.67
CA SER A 280 11.76 20.09 -1.35
C SER A 280 12.01 20.93 -2.60
N SER A 281 12.46 20.31 -3.70
CA SER A 281 12.73 21.04 -4.96
C SER A 281 11.45 21.59 -5.60
N VAL A 282 10.31 20.94 -5.43
CA VAL A 282 9.01 21.44 -5.93
C VAL A 282 8.56 22.65 -5.13
N HIS A 283 8.79 22.68 -3.81
CA HIS A 283 8.35 23.77 -2.92
C HIS A 283 9.31 24.99 -2.92
N ALA A 284 10.57 24.82 -3.35
CA ALA A 284 11.54 25.91 -3.37
C ALA A 284 11.28 26.95 -4.49
N HIS A 285 10.36 26.66 -5.40
CA HIS A 285 10.01 27.51 -6.55
C HIS A 285 8.64 28.19 -6.40
N GLN A 286 7.99 28.05 -5.25
CA GLN A 286 6.80 28.81 -4.84
C GLN A 286 7.20 29.99 -3.94
#